data_60850d7b99b9e05b7b4c26be871de42c
#
_entry.id   60850d7b99b9e05b7b4c26be871de42c
#
_cell.length_a   1.000
_cell.length_b   1.000
_cell.length_c   1.000
_cell.angle_alpha   90.00
_cell.angle_beta   90.00
_cell.angle_gamma   90.00
#
_symmetry.space_group_name_H-M   'P 1'
#
loop_
_entity.id
_entity.type
_entity.pdbx_description
1 polymer ?
#
loop_
_entity_poly.entity_id
_entity_poly.type
_entity_poly.pdbx_seq_one_letter_code
_entity_poly.pdbx_strand_id
1 'polypeptide(L)'
;MKGPIVSIDVSKGKSDYQAFKDLNVKYTGSRSIKHNKEGFDEIVNLVREMEKKLETEVCVVYEATGVYHRVLKKVLEDNNIKQFIINPLLSAKTR
;
A
#
# COMPACT_ATOMS: atom_id res chain seq x y z
N MET A 1 8.69 -10.82 -4.32
CA MET A 1 7.41 -11.08 -3.63
C MET A 1 6.38 -11.55 -4.64
N LYS A 2 5.80 -12.68 -4.39
CA LYS A 2 4.75 -13.24 -5.26
C LYS A 2 3.38 -12.97 -4.68
N GLY A 3 2.40 -12.86 -5.55
CA GLY A 3 1.02 -12.66 -5.16
C GLY A 3 0.57 -11.21 -5.25
N PRO A 4 -0.68 -10.93 -4.90
CA PRO A 4 -1.23 -9.59 -5.03
C PRO A 4 -0.64 -8.62 -4.01
N ILE A 5 -0.30 -7.42 -4.49
CA ILE A 5 0.22 -6.35 -3.65
C ILE A 5 -0.42 -5.02 -4.03
N VAL A 6 -0.46 -4.11 -3.06
CA VAL A 6 -0.79 -2.71 -3.31
C VAL A 6 0.44 -1.90 -2.94
N SER A 7 1.03 -1.25 -3.92
CA SER A 7 2.21 -0.41 -3.73
C SER A 7 1.78 1.02 -3.50
N ILE A 8 2.24 1.64 -2.42
CA ILE A 8 1.88 3.01 -2.08
C ILE A 8 3.13 3.88 -1.98
N ASP A 9 3.12 4.99 -2.70
CA ASP A 9 4.16 6.00 -2.62
C ASP A 9 3.65 7.14 -1.75
N VAL A 10 4.08 7.15 -0.48
CA VAL A 10 3.63 8.13 0.51
C VAL A 10 4.42 9.41 0.37
N SER A 11 3.72 10.53 0.24
CA SER A 11 4.35 11.84 0.21
C SER A 11 3.57 12.83 1.05
N LYS A 12 4.05 14.05 1.13
CA LYS A 12 3.40 15.10 1.92
C LYS A 12 2.05 15.45 1.32
N GLY A 13 0.99 15.28 2.09
CA GLY A 13 -0.36 15.69 1.71
C GLY A 13 -1.13 14.70 0.86
N LYS A 14 -0.44 13.80 0.17
CA LYS A 14 -1.11 12.80 -0.65
C LYS A 14 -0.26 11.55 -0.82
N SER A 15 -0.87 10.49 -1.29
CA SER A 15 -0.16 9.27 -1.64
C SER A 15 -0.68 8.74 -2.97
N ASP A 16 0.23 8.14 -3.73
CA ASP A 16 -0.15 7.47 -4.98
C ASP A 16 -0.09 5.97 -4.74
N TYR A 17 -1.04 5.24 -5.29
CA TYR A 17 -1.04 3.79 -5.13
C TYR A 17 -1.32 3.09 -6.45
N GLN A 18 -0.86 1.86 -6.54
CA GLN A 18 -1.14 0.99 -7.68
C GLN A 18 -1.25 -0.44 -7.17
N ALA A 19 -2.24 -1.16 -7.67
CA ALA A 19 -2.46 -2.55 -7.26
C ALA A 19 -1.97 -3.51 -8.35
N PHE A 20 -1.43 -4.65 -7.92
CA PHE A 20 -0.94 -5.71 -8.78
C PHE A 20 -1.55 -7.04 -8.37
N LYS A 21 -1.98 -7.84 -9.34
CA LYS A 21 -2.45 -9.21 -9.08
C LYS A 21 -1.30 -10.13 -8.77
N ASP A 22 -0.17 -9.91 -9.43
CA ASP A 22 1.02 -10.73 -9.34
C ASP A 22 2.18 -9.91 -9.85
N LEU A 23 3.37 -10.49 -9.84
CA LEU A 23 4.57 -9.82 -10.35
C LEU A 23 4.35 -9.40 -11.80
N ASN A 24 4.51 -8.11 -12.07
CA ASN A 24 4.34 -7.50 -13.40
C ASN A 24 2.94 -7.58 -14.00
N VAL A 25 1.94 -7.96 -13.19
CA VAL A 25 0.55 -7.98 -13.67
C VAL A 25 -0.27 -6.96 -12.88
N LYS A 26 -0.65 -5.88 -13.53
CA LYS A 26 -1.40 -4.79 -12.89
C LYS A 26 -2.85 -5.18 -12.65
N TYR A 27 -3.35 -4.86 -11.46
CA TYR A 27 -4.77 -5.00 -11.14
C TYR A 27 -5.52 -3.71 -11.45
N THR A 28 -4.93 -2.56 -11.08
CA THR A 28 -5.50 -1.24 -11.38
C THR A 28 -4.42 -0.32 -11.92
N GLY A 29 -4.85 0.81 -12.49
CA GLY A 29 -3.93 1.89 -12.82
C GLY A 29 -3.50 2.63 -11.57
N SER A 30 -2.52 3.50 -11.73
CA SER A 30 -2.05 4.36 -10.62
C SER A 30 -3.12 5.39 -10.26
N ARG A 31 -3.33 5.59 -8.97
CA ARG A 31 -4.29 6.56 -8.43
C ARG A 31 -3.70 7.31 -7.25
N SER A 32 -4.25 8.49 -6.98
CA SER A 32 -3.83 9.31 -5.84
C SER A 32 -4.93 9.37 -4.80
N ILE A 33 -4.54 9.43 -3.53
CA ILE A 33 -5.47 9.65 -2.42
C ILE A 33 -4.94 10.77 -1.55
N LYS A 34 -5.85 11.42 -0.84
CA LYS A 34 -5.49 12.39 0.19
C LYS A 34 -5.28 11.67 1.51
N HIS A 35 -4.51 12.28 2.42
CA HIS A 35 -4.27 11.73 3.76
C HIS A 35 -5.45 12.04 4.68
N ASN A 36 -6.61 11.49 4.38
CA ASN A 36 -7.80 11.64 5.19
C ASN A 36 -8.54 10.30 5.26
N LYS A 37 -9.59 10.26 6.04
CA LYS A 37 -10.34 9.02 6.24
C LYS A 37 -10.82 8.43 4.93
N GLU A 38 -11.35 9.25 4.03
CA GLU A 38 -11.87 8.79 2.75
C GLU A 38 -10.77 8.15 1.89
N GLY A 39 -9.60 8.77 1.85
CA GLY A 39 -8.47 8.24 1.09
C GLY A 39 -7.99 6.90 1.65
N PHE A 40 -7.85 6.80 2.96
CA PHE A 40 -7.41 5.55 3.58
C PHE A 40 -8.47 4.46 3.48
N ASP A 41 -9.76 4.82 3.56
CA ASP A 41 -10.85 3.86 3.35
C ASP A 41 -10.82 3.30 1.93
N GLU A 42 -10.44 4.12 0.96
CA GLU A 42 -10.28 3.66 -0.43
C GLU A 42 -9.24 2.53 -0.53
N ILE A 43 -8.11 2.69 0.17
CA ILE A 43 -7.07 1.66 0.21
C ILE A 43 -7.60 0.38 0.86
N VAL A 44 -8.27 0.52 2.01
CA VAL A 44 -8.82 -0.63 2.73
C VAL A 44 -9.83 -1.37 1.85
N ASN A 45 -10.73 -0.64 1.22
CA ASN A 45 -11.74 -1.23 0.35
C ASN A 45 -11.12 -1.94 -0.84
N LEU A 46 -10.07 -1.36 -1.43
CA LEU A 46 -9.35 -1.98 -2.53
C LEU A 46 -8.73 -3.31 -2.10
N VAL A 47 -8.07 -3.33 -0.95
CA VAL A 47 -7.44 -4.55 -0.42
C VAL A 47 -8.50 -5.63 -0.21
N ARG A 48 -9.62 -5.27 0.41
CA ARG A 48 -10.72 -6.21 0.66
C ARG A 48 -11.29 -6.77 -0.63
N GLU A 49 -11.49 -5.91 -1.63
CA GLU A 49 -11.99 -6.32 -2.93
C GLU A 49 -11.03 -7.30 -3.59
N MET A 50 -9.75 -7.00 -3.57
CA MET A 50 -8.73 -7.85 -4.16
C MET A 50 -8.67 -9.22 -3.46
N GLU A 51 -8.72 -9.22 -2.12
CA GLU A 51 -8.70 -10.47 -1.36
C GLU A 51 -9.88 -11.34 -1.71
N LYS A 52 -11.04 -10.75 -1.89
CA LYS A 52 -12.24 -11.48 -2.25
C LYS A 52 -12.18 -12.03 -3.68
N LYS A 53 -11.75 -11.21 -4.62
CA LYS A 53 -11.69 -11.61 -6.03
C LYS A 53 -10.58 -12.59 -6.34
N LEU A 54 -9.43 -12.40 -5.71
CA LEU A 54 -8.25 -13.23 -5.96
C LEU A 54 -8.13 -14.40 -4.99
N GLU A 55 -9.03 -14.46 -3.99
CA GLU A 55 -9.09 -15.52 -2.99
C GLU A 55 -7.74 -15.77 -2.30
N THR A 56 -7.03 -14.68 -2.02
CA THR A 56 -5.73 -14.76 -1.36
C THR A 56 -5.47 -13.47 -0.58
N GLU A 57 -4.54 -13.53 0.35
CA GLU A 57 -4.16 -12.37 1.14
C GLU A 57 -3.41 -11.35 0.28
N VAL A 58 -3.72 -10.07 0.48
CA VAL A 58 -3.07 -8.97 -0.23
C VAL A 58 -2.15 -8.24 0.73
N CYS A 59 -0.93 -7.97 0.30
CA CYS A 59 0.06 -7.22 1.08
C CYS A 59 0.15 -5.79 0.56
N VAL A 60 0.20 -4.83 1.50
CA VAL A 60 0.42 -3.42 1.15
C VAL A 60 1.90 -3.12 1.37
N VAL A 61 2.55 -2.56 0.35
CA VAL A 61 3.98 -2.22 0.38
C VAL A 61 4.14 -0.71 0.27
N TYR A 62 4.92 -0.12 1.17
CA TYR A 62 5.20 1.32 1.12
C TYR A 62 6.52 1.65 1.80
N GLU A 63 7.08 2.82 1.49
CA GLU A 63 8.31 3.32 2.11
C GLU A 63 8.00 4.14 3.35
N ALA A 64 8.81 3.97 4.39
CA ALA A 64 8.72 4.77 5.63
C ALA A 64 9.40 6.14 5.40
N THR A 65 8.65 7.07 4.81
CA THR A 65 9.15 8.40 4.47
C THR A 65 8.61 9.44 5.45
N GLY A 66 9.49 10.04 6.24
CA GLY A 66 9.11 11.06 7.22
C GLY A 66 8.08 10.52 8.21
N VAL A 67 7.11 11.35 8.57
CA VAL A 67 6.06 10.98 9.52
C VAL A 67 4.74 10.60 8.83
N TYR A 68 4.67 10.80 7.53
CA TYR A 68 3.40 10.65 6.80
C TYR A 68 2.90 9.23 6.73
N HIS A 69 3.79 8.25 6.82
CA HIS A 69 3.42 6.84 6.77
C HIS A 69 2.76 6.33 8.07
N ARG A 70 2.90 7.08 9.16
CA ARG A 70 2.41 6.62 10.48
C ARG A 70 0.91 6.40 10.53
N VAL A 71 0.13 7.30 9.93
CA VAL A 71 -1.32 7.16 9.90
C VAL A 71 -1.71 5.98 9.03
N LEU A 72 -1.06 5.83 7.88
CA LEU A 72 -1.30 4.69 7.00
C LEU A 72 -1.02 3.37 7.72
N LYS A 73 0.11 3.30 8.42
CA LYS A 73 0.48 2.11 9.19
C LYS A 73 -0.63 1.73 10.17
N LYS A 74 -1.13 2.71 10.92
CA LYS A 74 -2.18 2.47 11.91
C LYS A 74 -3.48 1.99 11.25
N VAL A 75 -3.87 2.61 10.15
CA VAL A 75 -5.08 2.21 9.42
C VAL A 75 -4.98 0.75 8.98
N LEU A 76 -3.82 0.36 8.44
CA LEU A 76 -3.61 -1.02 7.99
C LEU A 76 -3.62 -2.00 9.16
N GLU A 77 -2.99 -1.64 10.27
CA GLU A 77 -2.99 -2.48 11.48
C GLU A 77 -4.40 -2.64 12.05
N ASP A 78 -5.17 -1.56 12.11
CA ASP A 78 -6.52 -1.58 12.65
C ASP A 78 -7.46 -2.46 11.81
N ASN A 79 -7.16 -2.63 10.54
CA ASN A 79 -7.95 -3.43 9.61
C ASN A 79 -7.36 -4.82 9.35
N ASN A 80 -6.32 -5.20 10.10
CA ASN A 80 -5.65 -6.50 9.98
C ASN A 80 -5.14 -6.77 8.56
N ILE A 81 -4.64 -5.72 7.90
CA ILE A 81 -4.08 -5.82 6.56
C ILE A 81 -2.58 -6.04 6.68
N LYS A 82 -2.08 -7.05 5.98
CA LYS A 82 -0.66 -7.34 5.94
C LYS A 82 0.08 -6.20 5.25
N GLN A 83 1.18 -5.75 5.85
CA GLN A 83 1.96 -4.65 5.28
C GLN A 83 3.44 -4.94 5.34
N PHE A 84 4.15 -4.39 4.37
CA PHE A 84 5.59 -4.48 4.29
C PHE A 84 6.15 -3.05 4.13
N ILE A 85 6.95 -2.63 5.11
CA ILE A 85 7.50 -1.27 5.13
C ILE A 85 8.94 -1.30 4.65
N ILE A 86 9.23 -0.53 3.61
CA ILE A 86 10.58 -0.41 3.06
C ILE A 86 11.28 0.73 3.76
N ASN A 87 12.48 0.46 4.29
CA ASN A 87 13.28 1.49 4.92
C ASN A 87 14.14 2.18 3.85
N PRO A 88 13.93 3.47 3.59
CA PRO A 88 14.68 4.17 2.55
C PRO A 88 16.20 4.18 2.78
N LEU A 89 16.64 4.18 4.04
CA LEU A 89 18.07 4.15 4.35
C LEU A 89 18.70 2.83 3.94
N LEU A 90 17.99 1.72 4.15
CA LEU A 90 18.47 0.40 3.72
C LEU A 90 18.51 0.32 2.21
N SER A 91 17.49 0.85 1.54
CA SER A 91 17.45 0.88 0.08
C SER A 91 18.63 1.65 -0.50
N ALA A 92 18.99 2.78 0.13
CA ALA A 92 20.12 3.57 -0.31
C ALA A 92 21.44 2.83 -0.16
N LYS A 93 21.58 2.01 0.87
CA LYS A 93 22.82 1.26 1.14
C LYS A 93 23.04 0.08 0.20
N THR A 94 21.98 -0.43 -0.37
CA THR A 94 22.08 -1.62 -1.22
C THR A 94 22.50 -1.33 -2.66
N ARG A 95 22.72 -0.09 -2.96
CA ARG A 95 23.19 0.29 -4.31
C ARG A 95 24.66 0.05 -4.52
#